data_17d6aa46fbe47bdb4d7431910316a887
#
_entry.id   17d6aa46fbe47bdb4d7431910316a887
#
_cell.length_a   1.000
_cell.length_b   1.000
_cell.length_c   1.000
_cell.angle_alpha   90.00
_cell.angle_beta   90.00
_cell.angle_gamma   90.00
#
_symmetry.space_group_name_H-M   'P 1'
#
loop_
_entity.id
_entity.type
_entity.pdbx_description
1 polymer ?
#
loop_
_entity_poly.entity_id
_entity_poly.type
_entity_poly.pdbx_seq_one_letter_code
_entity_poly.pdbx_strand_id
1 'polypeptide(L)'
;MGVIVRGAAGAFPAPCSRPQNRVIMSMQPQPWPEVPASTAKIARRAFRKGSLAMRARDELGAWCSDEAFRVTYGTRGAPGISPAQLAMVTVLQFTENLTDRQAADAVRGRLDWKYCLGLELDDEGFDFSVLSEFRSRLVAGAMEAALLEALLARLGTLGLVGAGMPQRTDSTHVLGRIRDLNRL
;
A
#
# COMPACT_ATOMS: atom_id res chain seq x y z
N MET A 1 59.82 -26.56 8.01
CA MET A 1 58.66 -27.35 8.42
C MET A 1 57.45 -26.42 8.37
N GLY A 2 56.76 -26.36 7.22
CA GLY A 2 55.64 -25.48 6.97
C GLY A 2 54.34 -26.28 7.04
N VAL A 3 53.44 -25.87 7.91
CA VAL A 3 52.09 -26.46 8.05
C VAL A 3 51.15 -25.68 7.13
N ILE A 4 50.63 -26.32 6.09
CA ILE A 4 49.61 -25.80 5.19
C ILE A 4 48.27 -26.09 5.85
N VAL A 5 47.55 -25.06 6.32
CA VAL A 5 46.16 -25.17 6.72
C VAL A 5 45.28 -25.02 5.49
N ARG A 6 44.69 -26.10 5.02
CA ARG A 6 43.64 -26.08 4.00
C ARG A 6 42.33 -25.61 4.64
N GLY A 7 41.90 -24.42 4.29
CA GLY A 7 40.56 -23.92 4.60
C GLY A 7 39.51 -24.66 3.74
N ALA A 8 38.60 -25.38 4.39
CA ALA A 8 37.42 -25.95 3.76
C ALA A 8 36.42 -24.81 3.47
N ALA A 9 36.18 -24.53 2.19
CA ALA A 9 35.09 -23.67 1.75
C ALA A 9 33.76 -24.41 2.00
N GLY A 10 33.06 -24.06 3.08
CA GLY A 10 31.70 -24.48 3.33
C GLY A 10 30.77 -23.86 2.28
N ALA A 11 30.26 -24.72 1.38
CA ALA A 11 29.21 -24.34 0.46
C ALA A 11 27.95 -24.03 1.25
N PHE A 12 27.47 -22.77 1.19
CA PHE A 12 26.17 -22.39 1.68
C PHE A 12 25.11 -23.14 0.86
N PRO A 13 24.12 -23.79 1.49
CA PRO A 13 23.03 -24.40 0.76
C PRO A 13 22.28 -23.32 -0.01
N ALA A 14 22.03 -23.56 -1.28
CA ALA A 14 21.22 -22.71 -2.14
C ALA A 14 19.85 -22.47 -1.49
N PRO A 15 19.29 -21.27 -1.57
CA PRO A 15 17.96 -20.99 -1.01
C PRO A 15 16.96 -21.93 -1.66
N CYS A 16 16.27 -22.70 -0.84
CA CYS A 16 15.23 -23.62 -1.24
C CYS A 16 14.13 -22.80 -1.94
N SER A 17 14.12 -22.79 -3.25
CA SER A 17 13.07 -22.21 -4.07
C SER A 17 11.83 -23.11 -3.95
N ARG A 18 11.01 -22.87 -2.92
CA ARG A 18 9.62 -23.34 -2.96
C ARG A 18 8.99 -22.78 -4.21
N PRO A 19 8.34 -23.59 -5.06
CA PRO A 19 7.51 -23.06 -6.12
C PRO A 19 6.43 -22.22 -5.44
N GLN A 20 6.55 -20.90 -5.53
CA GLN A 20 5.49 -19.99 -5.15
C GLN A 20 4.35 -20.32 -6.10
N ASN A 21 3.35 -21.00 -5.58
CA ASN A 21 2.08 -21.18 -6.27
C ASN A 21 1.47 -19.78 -6.40
N ARG A 22 1.90 -19.06 -7.43
CA ARG A 22 1.47 -17.71 -7.72
C ARG A 22 0.00 -17.82 -8.06
N VAL A 23 -0.87 -17.54 -7.12
CA VAL A 23 -2.28 -17.38 -7.38
C VAL A 23 -2.38 -16.31 -8.47
N ILE A 24 -2.76 -16.74 -9.68
CA ILE A 24 -2.96 -15.83 -10.79
C ILE A 24 -4.22 -15.05 -10.44
N MET A 25 -4.05 -13.81 -9.99
CA MET A 25 -5.16 -12.91 -9.76
C MET A 25 -5.41 -12.11 -11.04
N SER A 26 -6.66 -12.07 -11.45
CA SER A 26 -7.11 -11.19 -12.52
C SER A 26 -7.59 -9.86 -11.93
N MET A 27 -7.46 -8.81 -12.70
CA MET A 27 -8.03 -7.53 -12.36
C MET A 27 -8.89 -7.05 -13.52
N GLN A 28 -10.13 -6.70 -13.18
CA GLN A 28 -11.00 -5.91 -14.04
C GLN A 28 -11.04 -4.51 -13.44
N PRO A 29 -10.54 -3.48 -14.14
CA PRO A 29 -10.55 -2.12 -13.64
C PRO A 29 -11.95 -1.69 -13.20
N GLN A 30 -12.07 -1.23 -11.99
CA GLN A 30 -13.30 -0.71 -11.41
C GLN A 30 -13.17 0.80 -11.20
N PRO A 31 -14.23 1.56 -11.35
CA PRO A 31 -14.22 2.94 -10.92
C PRO A 31 -14.01 3.00 -9.41
N TRP A 32 -13.42 4.10 -8.94
CA TRP A 32 -13.27 4.30 -7.49
C TRP A 32 -14.65 4.24 -6.82
N PRO A 33 -14.86 3.34 -5.84
CA PRO A 33 -16.19 3.11 -5.29
C PRO A 33 -16.72 4.34 -4.57
N GLU A 34 -18.00 4.63 -4.73
CA GLU A 34 -18.68 5.65 -3.95
C GLU A 34 -18.79 5.19 -2.47
N VAL A 35 -18.85 6.17 -1.57
CA VAL A 35 -19.01 5.85 -0.14
C VAL A 35 -20.46 5.45 0.11
N PRO A 36 -20.73 4.23 0.61
CA PRO A 36 -22.08 3.79 0.92
C PRO A 36 -22.76 4.74 1.92
N ALA A 37 -24.04 5.00 1.72
CA ALA A 37 -24.79 5.96 2.53
C ALA A 37 -24.79 5.61 4.03
N SER A 38 -24.86 4.30 4.34
CA SER A 38 -24.76 3.77 5.71
C SER A 38 -23.41 4.11 6.35
N THR A 39 -22.32 3.81 5.65
CA THR A 39 -20.95 4.09 6.08
C THR A 39 -20.72 5.59 6.23
N ALA A 40 -21.14 6.39 5.25
CA ALA A 40 -21.00 7.85 5.30
C ALA A 40 -21.72 8.46 6.50
N LYS A 41 -22.95 8.03 6.75
CA LYS A 41 -23.78 8.52 7.88
C LYS A 41 -23.12 8.23 9.23
N ILE A 42 -22.64 6.98 9.42
CA ILE A 42 -22.08 6.55 10.71
C ILE A 42 -20.69 7.14 10.90
N ALA A 43 -19.82 7.11 9.88
CA ALA A 43 -18.49 7.69 9.98
C ALA A 43 -18.53 9.19 10.30
N ARG A 44 -19.37 9.98 9.64
CA ARG A 44 -19.50 11.42 9.92
C ARG A 44 -20.05 11.72 11.30
N ARG A 45 -20.88 10.84 11.86
CA ARG A 45 -21.36 10.99 13.26
C ARG A 45 -20.28 10.64 14.27
N ALA A 46 -19.49 9.59 14.01
CA ALA A 46 -18.40 9.17 14.88
C ALA A 46 -17.23 10.16 14.85
N PHE A 47 -16.87 10.68 13.68
CA PHE A 47 -15.76 11.60 13.48
C PHE A 47 -16.24 13.00 13.10
N ARG A 48 -16.79 13.73 14.05
CA ARG A 48 -17.38 15.07 13.83
C ARG A 48 -16.40 16.09 13.23
N LYS A 49 -15.10 15.95 13.50
CA LYS A 49 -14.01 16.81 12.96
C LYS A 49 -13.33 16.18 11.74
N GLY A 50 -13.83 15.04 11.27
CA GLY A 50 -13.13 14.21 10.29
C GLY A 50 -11.94 13.48 10.90
N SER A 51 -11.43 12.49 10.19
CA SER A 51 -10.15 11.82 10.47
C SER A 51 -9.20 12.06 9.30
N LEU A 52 -7.93 11.65 9.44
CA LEU A 52 -6.97 11.71 8.34
C LEU A 52 -7.47 10.91 7.12
N ALA A 53 -7.98 9.70 7.35
CA ALA A 53 -8.50 8.83 6.29
C ALA A 53 -9.70 9.46 5.57
N MET A 54 -10.64 10.06 6.31
CA MET A 54 -11.80 10.74 5.71
C MET A 54 -11.36 11.94 4.87
N ARG A 55 -10.45 12.77 5.39
CA ARG A 55 -9.91 13.90 4.63
C ARG A 55 -9.12 13.45 3.40
N ALA A 56 -8.35 12.37 3.50
CA ALA A 56 -7.66 11.79 2.35
C ALA A 56 -8.65 11.42 1.25
N ARG A 57 -9.79 10.81 1.60
CA ARG A 57 -10.86 10.53 0.64
C ARG A 57 -11.44 11.79 0.00
N ASP A 58 -11.83 12.75 0.83
CA ASP A 58 -12.57 13.93 0.39
C ASP A 58 -11.69 14.89 -0.44
N GLU A 59 -10.39 14.99 -0.11
CA GLU A 59 -9.43 15.90 -0.76
C GLU A 59 -8.68 15.25 -1.92
N LEU A 60 -8.12 14.04 -1.70
CA LEU A 60 -7.37 13.36 -2.76
C LEU A 60 -8.31 12.78 -3.83
N GLY A 61 -9.47 12.26 -3.42
CA GLY A 61 -10.38 11.59 -4.32
C GLY A 61 -9.75 10.36 -4.98
N ALA A 62 -10.11 10.11 -6.24
CA ALA A 62 -9.53 9.04 -7.06
C ALA A 62 -8.19 9.48 -7.66
N TRP A 63 -7.15 9.63 -6.84
CA TRP A 63 -5.82 10.07 -7.27
C TRP A 63 -5.06 9.05 -8.13
N CYS A 64 -5.47 7.79 -8.07
CA CYS A 64 -5.03 6.73 -8.97
C CYS A 64 -6.23 5.86 -9.39
N SER A 65 -6.10 5.15 -10.49
CA SER A 65 -7.13 4.26 -11.01
C SER A 65 -6.59 2.86 -11.21
N ASP A 66 -7.47 1.86 -11.18
CA ASP A 66 -7.11 0.47 -11.45
C ASP A 66 -6.48 0.29 -12.83
N GLU A 67 -6.88 1.08 -13.82
CA GLU A 67 -6.34 1.02 -15.17
C GLU A 67 -4.82 1.24 -15.20
N ALA A 68 -4.29 2.08 -14.31
CA ALA A 68 -2.86 2.33 -14.21
C ALA A 68 -2.06 1.05 -13.85
N PHE A 69 -2.71 0.09 -13.19
CA PHE A 69 -2.08 -1.15 -12.73
C PHE A 69 -2.31 -2.34 -13.67
N ARG A 70 -3.01 -2.16 -14.78
CA ARG A 70 -3.39 -3.25 -15.69
C ARG A 70 -2.20 -4.11 -16.12
N VAL A 71 -1.04 -3.51 -16.31
CA VAL A 71 0.19 -4.21 -16.73
C VAL A 71 0.76 -5.15 -15.67
N THR A 72 0.40 -4.97 -14.40
CA THR A 72 0.91 -5.76 -13.27
C THR A 72 -0.01 -6.92 -12.86
N TYR A 73 -1.19 -7.00 -13.47
CA TYR A 73 -2.19 -8.03 -13.20
C TYR A 73 -2.49 -8.85 -14.45
N GLY A 74 -2.82 -10.12 -14.26
CA GLY A 74 -3.28 -10.99 -15.33
C GLY A 74 -4.73 -10.69 -15.75
N THR A 75 -5.11 -11.16 -16.92
CA THR A 75 -6.50 -11.09 -17.41
C THR A 75 -7.33 -12.31 -16.98
N ARG A 76 -6.69 -13.35 -16.45
CA ARG A 76 -7.32 -14.60 -16.00
C ARG A 76 -6.93 -14.88 -14.55
N GLY A 77 -7.85 -15.47 -13.80
CA GLY A 77 -7.64 -15.85 -12.41
C GLY A 77 -8.77 -15.37 -11.50
N ALA A 78 -8.62 -15.58 -10.19
CA ALA A 78 -9.56 -15.07 -9.21
C ALA A 78 -9.57 -13.53 -9.21
N PRO A 79 -10.75 -12.87 -9.08
CA PRO A 79 -10.81 -11.42 -8.99
C PRO A 79 -10.02 -10.93 -7.77
N GLY A 80 -9.09 -10.02 -8.01
CA GLY A 80 -8.31 -9.38 -6.96
C GLY A 80 -9.00 -8.13 -6.41
N ILE A 81 -8.53 -7.66 -5.27
CA ILE A 81 -8.93 -6.37 -4.71
C ILE A 81 -8.40 -5.25 -5.61
N SER A 82 -9.14 -4.16 -5.71
CA SER A 82 -8.76 -2.98 -6.49
C SER A 82 -7.34 -2.50 -6.10
N PRO A 83 -6.40 -2.46 -7.05
CA PRO A 83 -5.06 -1.93 -6.81
C PRO A 83 -5.07 -0.48 -6.36
N ALA A 84 -6.01 0.32 -6.84
CA ALA A 84 -6.17 1.72 -6.43
C ALA A 84 -6.57 1.82 -4.95
N GLN A 85 -7.47 0.95 -4.47
CA GLN A 85 -7.79 0.87 -3.04
C GLN A 85 -6.57 0.41 -2.23
N LEU A 86 -5.81 -0.61 -2.69
CA LEU A 86 -4.59 -1.07 -2.02
C LEU A 86 -3.50 0.02 -1.97
N ALA A 87 -3.39 0.85 -3.02
CA ALA A 87 -2.51 2.01 -3.01
C ALA A 87 -2.92 3.02 -1.93
N MET A 88 -4.21 3.32 -1.77
CA MET A 88 -4.70 4.18 -0.70
C MET A 88 -4.45 3.57 0.69
N VAL A 89 -4.69 2.26 0.86
CA VAL A 89 -4.35 1.55 2.11
C VAL A 89 -2.87 1.70 2.43
N THR A 90 -1.99 1.56 1.43
CA THR A 90 -0.54 1.73 1.61
C THR A 90 -0.18 3.15 2.06
N VAL A 91 -0.83 4.17 1.51
CA VAL A 91 -0.65 5.57 1.93
C VAL A 91 -1.09 5.76 3.39
N LEU A 92 -2.27 5.26 3.77
CA LEU A 92 -2.76 5.34 5.15
C LEU A 92 -1.88 4.55 6.12
N GLN A 93 -1.47 3.33 5.72
CA GLN A 93 -0.56 2.48 6.48
C GLN A 93 0.75 3.21 6.80
N PHE A 94 1.34 3.85 5.79
CA PHE A 94 2.58 4.61 5.94
C PHE A 94 2.40 5.83 6.85
N THR A 95 1.31 6.57 6.69
CA THR A 95 1.05 7.79 7.48
C THR A 95 0.77 7.50 8.95
N GLU A 96 0.12 6.37 9.24
CA GLU A 96 -0.18 5.93 10.61
C GLU A 96 0.88 4.98 11.18
N ASN A 97 1.93 4.64 10.41
CA ASN A 97 3.01 3.74 10.81
C ASN A 97 2.51 2.36 11.26
N LEU A 98 1.60 1.76 10.48
CA LEU A 98 0.99 0.47 10.78
C LEU A 98 1.75 -0.68 10.09
N THR A 99 1.76 -1.85 10.72
CA THR A 99 2.17 -3.10 10.08
C THR A 99 1.09 -3.57 9.09
N ASP A 100 1.41 -4.51 8.19
CA ASP A 100 0.44 -5.08 7.23
C ASP A 100 -0.79 -5.67 7.95
N ARG A 101 -0.55 -6.36 9.04
CA ARG A 101 -1.63 -6.97 9.85
C ARG A 101 -2.52 -5.90 10.46
N GLN A 102 -1.94 -4.86 11.05
CA GLN A 102 -2.69 -3.75 11.63
C GLN A 102 -3.46 -2.97 10.55
N ALA A 103 -2.88 -2.80 9.36
CA ALA A 103 -3.57 -2.15 8.25
C ALA A 103 -4.77 -2.98 7.75
N ALA A 104 -4.61 -4.30 7.61
CA ALA A 104 -5.73 -5.19 7.27
C ALA A 104 -6.83 -5.17 8.34
N ASP A 105 -6.45 -5.19 9.62
CA ASP A 105 -7.40 -5.05 10.75
C ASP A 105 -8.09 -3.68 10.75
N ALA A 106 -7.37 -2.60 10.37
CA ALA A 106 -7.94 -1.26 10.23
C ALA A 106 -8.98 -1.20 9.08
N VAL A 107 -8.71 -1.82 7.94
CA VAL A 107 -9.69 -1.93 6.84
C VAL A 107 -10.96 -2.65 7.32
N ARG A 108 -10.80 -3.74 8.08
CA ARG A 108 -11.92 -4.55 8.59
C ARG A 108 -12.74 -3.82 9.64
N GLY A 109 -12.11 -3.13 10.59
CA GLY A 109 -12.76 -2.65 11.82
C GLY A 109 -12.94 -1.15 11.92
N ARG A 110 -12.23 -0.32 11.14
CA ARG A 110 -12.26 1.14 11.30
C ARG A 110 -13.26 1.81 10.37
N LEU A 111 -14.18 2.57 10.94
CA LEU A 111 -15.21 3.30 10.19
C LEU A 111 -14.64 4.36 9.24
N ASP A 112 -13.59 5.05 9.66
CA ASP A 112 -12.94 6.08 8.85
C ASP A 112 -12.18 5.49 7.66
N TRP A 113 -11.59 4.30 7.81
CA TRP A 113 -10.95 3.57 6.72
C TRP A 113 -11.99 3.01 5.75
N LYS A 114 -13.11 2.45 6.25
CA LYS A 114 -14.23 2.03 5.41
C LYS A 114 -14.80 3.20 4.59
N TYR A 115 -14.97 4.37 5.21
CA TYR A 115 -15.34 5.60 4.51
C TYR A 115 -14.32 5.95 3.41
N CYS A 116 -13.03 5.95 3.75
CA CYS A 116 -11.98 6.28 2.81
C CYS A 116 -11.98 5.36 1.57
N LEU A 117 -12.15 4.09 1.78
CA LEU A 117 -12.08 3.06 0.73
C LEU A 117 -13.42 2.82 0.02
N GLY A 118 -14.51 3.43 0.46
CA GLY A 118 -15.83 3.21 -0.10
C GLY A 118 -16.40 1.81 0.19
N LEU A 119 -16.14 1.28 1.38
CA LEU A 119 -16.56 -0.05 1.81
C LEU A 119 -17.85 0.00 2.62
N GLU A 120 -18.64 -1.07 2.52
CA GLU A 120 -19.80 -1.29 3.41
C GLU A 120 -19.34 -1.54 4.85
N LEU A 121 -20.25 -1.35 5.80
CA LEU A 121 -19.93 -1.53 7.22
C LEU A 121 -19.61 -2.98 7.59
N ASP A 122 -20.20 -3.91 6.90
CA ASP A 122 -20.05 -5.37 7.06
C ASP A 122 -18.95 -5.97 6.17
N ASP A 123 -18.26 -5.15 5.38
CA ASP A 123 -17.16 -5.62 4.55
C ASP A 123 -16.07 -6.28 5.42
N GLU A 124 -15.72 -7.51 5.09
CA GLU A 124 -14.76 -8.32 5.86
C GLU A 124 -13.30 -7.91 5.66
N GLY A 125 -13.03 -7.00 4.73
CA GLY A 125 -11.68 -6.60 4.35
C GLY A 125 -10.90 -7.71 3.64
N PHE A 126 -9.61 -7.78 3.89
CA PHE A 126 -8.72 -8.74 3.23
C PHE A 126 -7.64 -9.26 4.18
N ASP A 127 -6.96 -10.33 3.78
CA ASP A 127 -5.81 -10.87 4.50
C ASP A 127 -4.59 -9.97 4.32
N PHE A 128 -3.79 -9.81 5.38
CA PHE A 128 -2.60 -8.94 5.39
C PHE A 128 -1.58 -9.29 4.29
N SER A 129 -1.53 -10.57 3.84
CA SER A 129 -0.63 -11.01 2.77
C SER A 129 -0.89 -10.29 1.43
N VAL A 130 -2.12 -9.82 1.21
CA VAL A 130 -2.49 -9.05 0.01
C VAL A 130 -1.65 -7.79 -0.15
N LEU A 131 -1.31 -7.11 0.96
CA LEU A 131 -0.46 -5.91 0.92
C LEU A 131 0.98 -6.24 0.50
N SER A 132 1.54 -7.33 1.01
CA SER A 132 2.87 -7.77 0.61
C SER A 132 2.92 -8.22 -0.86
N GLU A 133 1.89 -8.92 -1.33
CA GLU A 133 1.74 -9.29 -2.74
C GLU A 133 1.58 -8.07 -3.65
N PHE A 134 0.77 -7.10 -3.24
CA PHE A 134 0.60 -5.85 -3.98
C PHE A 134 1.94 -5.12 -4.16
N ARG A 135 2.71 -4.92 -3.08
CA ARG A 135 4.05 -4.31 -3.17
C ARG A 135 4.99 -5.11 -4.06
N SER A 136 4.98 -6.43 -3.96
CA SER A 136 5.80 -7.29 -4.83
C SER A 136 5.46 -7.12 -6.31
N ARG A 137 4.17 -6.90 -6.64
CA ARG A 137 3.72 -6.62 -8.01
C ARG A 137 4.13 -5.24 -8.49
N LEU A 138 4.07 -4.21 -7.62
CA LEU A 138 4.56 -2.87 -7.94
C LEU A 138 6.05 -2.93 -8.31
N VAL A 139 6.87 -3.59 -7.48
CA VAL A 139 8.31 -3.75 -7.72
C VAL A 139 8.56 -4.51 -9.04
N ALA A 140 7.87 -5.62 -9.25
CA ALA A 140 8.01 -6.40 -10.48
C ALA A 140 7.59 -5.64 -11.75
N GLY A 141 6.65 -4.70 -11.63
CA GLY A 141 6.17 -3.84 -12.72
C GLY A 141 6.89 -2.49 -12.82
N ALA A 142 7.87 -2.22 -11.95
CA ALA A 142 8.59 -0.93 -11.85
C ALA A 142 7.62 0.27 -11.73
N MET A 143 6.54 0.12 -10.95
CA MET A 143 5.47 1.11 -10.84
C MET A 143 5.55 2.00 -9.60
N GLU A 144 6.53 1.77 -8.72
CA GLU A 144 6.65 2.50 -7.45
C GLU A 144 6.84 4.01 -7.67
N ALA A 145 7.71 4.37 -8.61
CA ALA A 145 7.97 5.77 -8.95
C ALA A 145 6.72 6.42 -9.54
N ALA A 146 6.06 5.76 -10.49
CA ALA A 146 4.86 6.28 -11.13
C ALA A 146 3.70 6.49 -10.13
N LEU A 147 3.55 5.57 -9.16
CA LEU A 147 2.56 5.71 -8.10
C LEU A 147 2.87 6.89 -7.19
N LEU A 148 4.14 7.07 -6.80
CA LEU A 148 4.56 8.20 -5.99
C LEU A 148 4.37 9.53 -6.75
N GLU A 149 4.74 9.58 -8.02
CA GLU A 149 4.54 10.77 -8.87
C GLU A 149 3.08 11.15 -9.00
N ALA A 150 2.18 10.17 -9.19
CA ALA A 150 0.74 10.41 -9.24
C ALA A 150 0.22 11.02 -7.94
N LEU A 151 0.67 10.51 -6.78
CA LEU A 151 0.32 11.06 -5.46
C LEU A 151 0.86 12.47 -5.29
N LEU A 152 2.13 12.72 -5.62
CA LEU A 152 2.76 14.04 -5.51
C LEU A 152 2.10 15.05 -6.44
N ALA A 153 1.77 14.66 -7.68
CA ALA A 153 1.05 15.52 -8.62
C ALA A 153 -0.31 15.92 -8.04
N ARG A 154 -1.05 14.97 -7.45
CA ARG A 154 -2.34 15.26 -6.81
C ARG A 154 -2.19 16.18 -5.61
N LEU A 155 -1.21 15.94 -4.73
CA LEU A 155 -0.92 16.82 -3.59
C LEU A 155 -0.50 18.23 -4.05
N GLY A 156 0.23 18.32 -5.15
CA GLY A 156 0.61 19.59 -5.78
C GLY A 156 -0.60 20.39 -6.29
N THR A 157 -1.56 19.73 -6.95
CA THR A 157 -2.82 20.39 -7.40
C THR A 157 -3.67 20.90 -6.25
N LEU A 158 -3.54 20.29 -5.07
CA LEU A 158 -4.21 20.71 -3.84
C LEU A 158 -3.44 21.78 -3.07
N GLY A 159 -2.25 22.18 -3.54
CA GLY A 159 -1.38 23.15 -2.87
C GLY A 159 -0.75 22.62 -1.56
N LEU A 160 -0.81 21.32 -1.31
CA LEU A 160 -0.25 20.68 -0.12
C LEU A 160 1.26 20.42 -0.25
N VAL A 161 1.77 20.35 -1.48
CA VAL A 161 3.20 20.26 -1.80
C VAL A 161 3.51 21.30 -2.85
N GLY A 162 4.44 22.22 -2.57
CA GLY A 162 4.87 23.27 -3.49
C GLY A 162 6.22 22.97 -4.12
N ALA A 163 6.40 23.36 -5.38
CA ALA A 163 7.71 23.42 -5.99
C ALA A 163 8.58 24.42 -5.21
N GLY A 164 9.72 23.97 -4.67
CA GLY A 164 10.64 24.83 -3.92
C GLY A 164 10.46 24.87 -2.41
N MET A 165 9.55 24.10 -1.81
CA MET A 165 9.59 23.86 -0.39
C MET A 165 10.94 23.20 -0.03
N PRO A 166 11.64 23.67 1.03
CA PRO A 166 12.91 23.10 1.40
C PRO A 166 12.73 21.62 1.71
N GLN A 167 13.10 20.78 0.75
CA GLN A 167 13.23 19.34 0.97
C GLN A 167 14.48 19.14 1.81
N ARG A 168 14.32 18.93 3.09
CA ARG A 168 15.38 18.32 3.90
C ARG A 168 15.43 16.84 3.53
N THR A 169 16.07 16.52 2.44
CA THR A 169 16.58 15.19 2.16
C THR A 169 17.85 14.99 2.99
N ASP A 170 17.68 14.94 4.29
CA ASP A 170 18.72 14.40 5.15
C ASP A 170 18.64 12.88 5.00
N SER A 171 19.65 12.31 4.33
CA SER A 171 19.79 10.86 4.16
C SER A 171 19.73 10.12 5.51
N THR A 172 20.15 10.76 6.60
CA THR A 172 20.03 10.25 7.96
C THR A 172 18.58 10.12 8.42
N HIS A 173 17.71 11.06 8.04
CA HIS A 173 16.28 11.00 8.36
C HIS A 173 15.55 9.93 7.56
N VAL A 174 15.88 9.77 6.27
CA VAL A 174 15.32 8.70 5.42
C VAL A 174 15.76 7.32 5.92
N LEU A 175 17.04 7.16 6.24
CA LEU A 175 17.58 5.92 6.82
C LEU A 175 17.02 5.65 8.23
N GLY A 176 16.80 6.69 9.04
CA GLY A 176 16.13 6.57 10.34
C GLY A 176 14.70 6.03 10.19
N ARG A 177 13.90 6.60 9.29
CA ARG A 177 12.53 6.16 9.00
C ARG A 177 12.48 4.76 8.39
N ILE A 178 13.41 4.40 7.50
CA ILE A 178 13.53 3.04 6.95
C ILE A 178 13.92 2.03 8.04
N ARG A 179 14.79 2.41 8.99
CA ARG A 179 15.12 1.55 10.13
C ARG A 179 13.94 1.35 11.08
N ASP A 180 13.12 2.36 11.29
CA ASP A 180 11.91 2.26 12.09
C ASP A 180 10.88 1.32 11.41
N LEU A 181 10.79 1.34 10.07
CA LEU A 181 9.98 0.40 9.28
C LEU A 181 10.49 -1.05 9.35
N ASN A 182 11.80 -1.26 9.52
CA ASN A 182 12.39 -2.60 9.62
C ASN A 182 12.41 -3.17 11.05
N ARG A 183 11.99 -2.41 12.06
CA ARG A 183 11.91 -2.84 13.46
C ARG A 183 10.53 -3.36 13.87
N LEU A 184 9.57 -3.32 12.98
CA LEU A 184 8.22 -3.84 13.13
C LEU A 184 8.05 -5.15 12.37
#